data_d71963e0e6b910411c59dbb200729583
#
_entry.id   d71963e0e6b910411c59dbb200729583
#
_cell.length_a   1.000
_cell.length_b   1.000
_cell.length_c   1.000
_cell.angle_alpha   90.00
_cell.angle_beta   90.00
_cell.angle_gamma   90.00
#
_symmetry.space_group_name_H-M   'P 1'
#
loop_
_entity.id
_entity.type
_entity.pdbx_description
1 polymer ?
#
loop_
_entity_poly.entity_id
_entity_poly.type
_entity_poly.pdbx_seq_one_letter_code
_entity_poly.pdbx_strand_id
1 'polypeptide(L)'
;LRIDTFSFEFANKIKEIRKTGLTFAPESSERLRMIMGKNIKDSEIISLSKKAKDAGWRQIKLYFMIGLPGEKDDDLEEIIRLIIEVSRVITVKASFNTFIPKPHTPLEKERFITEEDFEYKRSLIVDRLKKKRYVKFHFHKYGMSCTETFLGRGDERIASVIYRAWQEGARMENWKERFDFEKWERGFEKEGMEIKEYIESNGYFDRWL
;
A
#
# COMPACT_ATOMS: atom_id res chain seq x y z
N LEU A 1 -11.28 6.12 5.61
CA LEU A 1 -11.77 7.40 6.14
C LEU A 1 -10.59 8.36 6.33
N ARG A 2 -10.79 9.64 6.03
CA ARG A 2 -9.79 10.67 6.34
C ARG A 2 -9.81 10.94 7.84
N ILE A 3 -8.63 11.09 8.44
CA ILE A 3 -8.47 11.28 9.89
C ILE A 3 -8.90 12.70 10.30
N ASP A 4 -8.57 13.68 9.47
CA ASP A 4 -8.83 15.11 9.69
C ASP A 4 -10.31 15.51 9.60
N THR A 5 -11.13 14.72 8.90
CA THR A 5 -12.56 14.98 8.71
C THR A 5 -13.46 13.96 9.40
N PHE A 6 -12.89 13.05 10.20
CA PHE A 6 -13.66 12.00 10.83
C PHE A 6 -14.54 12.51 11.98
N SER A 7 -15.86 12.27 11.88
CA SER A 7 -16.83 12.58 12.92
C SER A 7 -17.26 11.33 13.67
N PHE A 8 -17.03 11.31 14.99
CA PHE A 8 -17.50 10.23 15.86
C PHE A 8 -19.03 10.19 16.00
N GLU A 9 -19.71 11.33 15.94
CA GLU A 9 -21.15 11.40 15.96
C GLU A 9 -21.72 10.63 14.77
N PHE A 10 -21.22 10.89 13.57
CA PHE A 10 -21.63 10.19 12.35
C PHE A 10 -21.29 8.69 12.42
N ALA A 11 -20.08 8.35 12.91
CA ALA A 11 -19.67 6.96 13.05
C ALA A 11 -20.54 6.18 14.04
N ASN A 12 -20.98 6.80 15.14
CA ASN A 12 -21.89 6.18 16.09
C ASN A 12 -23.28 5.94 15.48
N LYS A 13 -23.83 6.87 14.70
CA LYS A 13 -25.09 6.67 13.95
C LYS A 13 -25.01 5.50 12.98
N ILE A 14 -23.87 5.36 12.26
CA ILE A 14 -23.66 4.21 11.38
C ILE A 14 -23.59 2.91 12.18
N LYS A 15 -22.91 2.93 13.34
CA LYS A 15 -22.76 1.75 14.21
C LYS A 15 -24.09 1.21 14.74
N GLU A 16 -25.07 2.08 14.97
CA GLU A 16 -26.45 1.70 15.38
C GLU A 16 -27.13 0.88 14.30
N ILE A 17 -26.90 1.22 13.02
CA ILE A 17 -27.49 0.53 11.87
C ILE A 17 -26.70 -0.72 11.52
N ARG A 18 -25.36 -0.60 11.46
CA ARG A 18 -24.46 -1.70 11.10
C ARG A 18 -23.10 -1.52 11.77
N LYS A 19 -22.61 -2.57 12.45
CA LYS A 19 -21.23 -2.60 12.96
C LYS A 19 -20.24 -2.57 11.79
N THR A 20 -19.67 -1.40 11.51
CA THR A 20 -18.61 -1.22 10.52
C THR A 20 -17.25 -1.16 11.20
N GLY A 21 -16.21 -1.68 10.54
CA GLY A 21 -14.83 -1.46 10.97
C GLY A 21 -14.39 -0.03 10.70
N LEU A 22 -13.56 0.54 11.56
CA LEU A 22 -12.88 1.81 11.28
C LEU A 22 -11.59 1.54 10.52
N THR A 23 -11.44 2.24 9.39
CA THR A 23 -10.26 2.15 8.53
C THR A 23 -9.73 3.56 8.26
N PHE A 24 -8.45 3.75 8.55
CA PHE A 24 -7.75 5.00 8.32
C PHE A 24 -6.49 4.73 7.49
N ALA A 25 -6.04 5.74 6.76
CA ALA A 25 -4.86 5.66 5.90
C ALA A 25 -3.83 6.73 6.33
N PRO A 26 -2.99 6.43 7.35
CA PRO A 26 -1.83 7.26 7.66
C PRO A 26 -0.86 7.38 6.47
N GLU A 27 -0.78 6.37 5.66
CA GLU A 27 0.06 6.19 4.48
C GLU A 27 1.53 5.95 4.82
N SER A 28 2.19 6.76 5.67
CA SER A 28 3.61 6.65 5.96
C SER A 28 3.99 7.30 7.31
N SER A 29 5.29 7.58 7.52
CA SER A 29 5.81 8.37 8.64
C SER A 29 5.23 9.79 8.64
N GLU A 30 5.26 10.46 9.79
CA GLU A 30 4.80 11.85 9.89
C GLU A 30 5.55 12.77 8.93
N ARG A 31 6.88 12.58 8.82
CA ARG A 31 7.72 13.32 7.87
C ARG A 31 7.24 13.19 6.41
N LEU A 32 7.04 11.98 5.95
CA LEU A 32 6.60 11.74 4.57
C LEU A 32 5.16 12.18 4.33
N ARG A 33 4.28 12.04 5.32
CA ARG A 33 2.92 12.60 5.26
C ARG A 33 2.93 14.10 5.00
N MET A 34 3.78 14.82 5.73
CA MET A 34 3.91 16.29 5.57
C MET A 34 4.38 16.65 4.16
N ILE A 35 5.39 15.93 3.63
CA ILE A 35 5.89 16.13 2.25
C ILE A 35 4.78 15.90 1.21
N MET A 36 3.94 14.88 1.43
CA MET A 36 2.79 14.59 0.55
C MET A 36 1.59 15.52 0.75
N GLY A 37 1.71 16.57 1.57
CA GLY A 37 0.62 17.50 1.87
C GLY A 37 -0.48 16.91 2.76
N LYS A 38 -0.21 15.80 3.44
CA LYS A 38 -1.14 15.16 4.37
C LYS A 38 -0.76 15.50 5.81
N ASN A 39 -1.19 16.67 6.27
CA ASN A 39 -0.84 17.24 7.59
C ASN A 39 -1.56 16.49 8.73
N ILE A 40 -1.21 15.25 8.97
CA ILE A 40 -1.73 14.42 10.05
C ILE A 40 -0.58 14.00 10.96
N LYS A 41 -0.66 14.34 12.24
CA LYS A 41 0.34 14.00 13.26
C LYS A 41 0.07 12.61 13.85
N ASP A 42 1.12 11.94 14.30
CA ASP A 42 1.01 10.68 15.03
C ASP A 42 0.12 10.80 16.28
N SER A 43 0.22 11.93 16.98
CA SER A 43 -0.61 12.22 18.16
C SER A 43 -2.12 12.26 17.85
N GLU A 44 -2.50 12.71 16.66
CA GLU A 44 -3.89 12.74 16.22
C GLU A 44 -4.41 11.30 15.95
N ILE A 45 -3.59 10.46 15.34
CA ILE A 45 -3.92 9.05 15.09
C ILE A 45 -4.10 8.30 16.41
N ILE A 46 -3.21 8.53 17.38
CA ILE A 46 -3.29 7.93 18.71
C ILE A 46 -4.53 8.44 19.46
N SER A 47 -4.81 9.74 19.42
CA SER A 47 -6.00 10.34 20.03
C SER A 47 -7.29 9.78 19.44
N LEU A 48 -7.37 9.70 18.10
CA LEU A 48 -8.47 9.08 17.39
C LEU A 48 -8.69 7.62 17.81
N SER A 49 -7.60 6.87 17.99
CA SER A 49 -7.65 5.47 18.42
C SER A 49 -8.22 5.30 19.83
N LYS A 50 -7.89 6.22 20.75
CA LYS A 50 -8.48 6.27 22.09
C LYS A 50 -9.98 6.53 22.01
N LYS A 51 -10.40 7.56 21.28
CA LYS A 51 -11.82 7.89 21.07
C LYS A 51 -12.58 6.73 20.43
N ALA A 52 -11.98 6.01 19.47
CA ALA A 52 -12.57 4.83 18.87
C ALA A 52 -12.81 3.72 19.90
N LYS A 53 -11.82 3.46 20.79
CA LYS A 53 -11.96 2.50 21.88
C LYS A 53 -13.09 2.90 22.84
N ASP A 54 -13.12 4.16 23.28
CA ASP A 54 -14.11 4.68 24.19
C ASP A 54 -15.54 4.60 23.62
N ALA A 55 -15.66 4.80 22.29
CA ALA A 55 -16.89 4.60 21.55
C ALA A 55 -17.22 3.11 21.26
N GLY A 56 -16.44 2.16 21.83
CA GLY A 56 -16.72 0.72 21.81
C GLY A 56 -16.24 -0.05 20.59
N TRP A 57 -15.35 0.53 19.76
CA TRP A 57 -14.65 -0.27 18.77
C TRP A 57 -13.56 -1.11 19.40
N ARG A 58 -13.40 -2.34 18.92
CA ARG A 58 -12.39 -3.29 19.44
C ARG A 58 -11.12 -3.33 18.59
N GLN A 59 -11.21 -2.85 17.36
CA GLN A 59 -10.09 -2.82 16.42
C GLN A 59 -10.21 -1.68 15.42
N ILE A 60 -9.06 -1.22 14.93
CA ILE A 60 -8.97 -0.31 13.78
C ILE A 60 -8.06 -0.92 12.70
N LYS A 61 -8.27 -0.50 11.47
CA LYS A 61 -7.42 -0.85 10.35
C LYS A 61 -6.63 0.38 9.91
N LEU A 62 -5.32 0.22 9.80
CA LEU A 62 -4.40 1.26 9.32
C LEU A 62 -3.76 0.82 8.02
N TYR A 63 -3.81 1.68 7.01
CA TYR A 63 -3.14 1.47 5.73
C TYR A 63 -1.86 2.27 5.66
N PHE A 64 -0.80 1.60 5.23
CA PHE A 64 0.51 2.20 4.98
C PHE A 64 0.98 1.86 3.57
N MET A 65 1.78 2.75 2.99
CA MET A 65 2.56 2.51 1.79
C MET A 65 4.03 2.36 2.17
N ILE A 66 4.73 1.49 1.46
CA ILE A 66 6.19 1.33 1.52
C ILE A 66 6.78 1.53 0.14
N GLY A 67 8.03 1.97 0.07
CA GLY A 67 8.68 2.30 -1.19
C GLY A 67 8.33 3.69 -1.72
N LEU A 68 7.92 4.61 -0.86
CA LEU A 68 7.72 6.01 -1.22
C LEU A 68 9.04 6.68 -1.60
N PRO A 69 9.04 7.63 -2.55
CA PRO A 69 10.22 8.42 -2.87
C PRO A 69 10.82 9.08 -1.63
N GLY A 70 12.13 8.93 -1.43
CA GLY A 70 12.84 9.47 -0.28
C GLY A 70 12.53 8.81 1.06
N GLU A 71 11.89 7.63 1.07
CA GLU A 71 11.67 6.82 2.27
C GLU A 71 12.99 6.24 2.78
N LYS A 72 13.23 6.39 4.08
CA LYS A 72 14.39 5.89 4.82
C LYS A 72 13.97 4.85 5.85
N ASP A 73 14.93 4.10 6.39
CA ASP A 73 14.66 3.13 7.46
C ASP A 73 14.08 3.79 8.70
N ASP A 74 14.47 5.02 9.02
CA ASP A 74 13.88 5.79 10.12
C ASP A 74 12.37 6.02 9.93
N ASP A 75 11.91 6.20 8.69
CA ASP A 75 10.47 6.33 8.38
C ASP A 75 9.72 5.03 8.67
N LEU A 76 10.33 3.88 8.35
CA LEU A 76 9.75 2.57 8.66
C LEU A 76 9.71 2.31 10.17
N GLU A 77 10.78 2.67 10.89
CA GLU A 77 10.81 2.56 12.36
C GLU A 77 9.76 3.49 13.00
N GLU A 78 9.51 4.66 12.43
CA GLU A 78 8.44 5.57 12.88
C GLU A 78 7.05 4.97 12.67
N ILE A 79 6.79 4.37 11.50
CA ILE A 79 5.55 3.64 11.22
C ILE A 79 5.36 2.50 12.22
N ILE A 80 6.41 1.71 12.46
CA ILE A 80 6.40 0.59 13.41
C ILE A 80 6.08 1.08 14.83
N ARG A 81 6.73 2.17 15.26
CA ARG A 81 6.49 2.79 16.56
C ARG A 81 5.03 3.23 16.69
N LEU A 82 4.49 3.94 15.70
CA LEU A 82 3.09 4.36 15.66
C LEU A 82 2.13 3.17 15.80
N ILE A 83 2.35 2.10 15.04
CA ILE A 83 1.54 0.87 15.12
C ILE A 83 1.58 0.28 16.54
N ILE A 84 2.77 0.21 17.14
CA ILE A 84 2.94 -0.32 18.50
C ILE A 84 2.23 0.56 19.53
N GLU A 85 2.36 1.88 19.45
CA GLU A 85 1.69 2.81 20.36
C GLU A 85 0.18 2.73 20.25
N VAL A 86 -0.36 2.72 19.04
CA VAL A 86 -1.80 2.51 18.82
C VAL A 86 -2.26 1.15 19.34
N SER A 87 -1.45 0.11 19.21
CA SER A 87 -1.79 -1.24 19.69
C SER A 87 -1.91 -1.37 21.21
N ARG A 88 -1.30 -0.45 21.97
CA ARG A 88 -1.49 -0.35 23.43
C ARG A 88 -2.89 0.13 23.80
N VAL A 89 -3.56 0.81 22.87
CA VAL A 89 -4.91 1.36 23.06
C VAL A 89 -5.96 0.41 22.53
N ILE A 90 -5.84 -0.05 21.28
CA ILE A 90 -6.84 -0.81 20.55
C ILE A 90 -6.15 -1.81 19.62
N THR A 91 -6.77 -2.94 19.33
CA THR A 91 -6.21 -3.90 18.35
C THR A 91 -6.03 -3.24 16.97
N VAL A 92 -4.84 -3.38 16.39
CA VAL A 92 -4.48 -2.83 15.09
C VAL A 92 -4.44 -3.93 14.04
N LYS A 93 -5.06 -3.66 12.88
CA LYS A 93 -4.81 -4.38 11.63
C LYS A 93 -4.04 -3.46 10.70
N ALA A 94 -2.73 -3.64 10.57
CA ALA A 94 -1.91 -2.88 9.63
C ALA A 94 -1.92 -3.55 8.25
N SER A 95 -2.11 -2.78 7.20
CA SER A 95 -2.03 -3.22 5.81
C SER A 95 -0.96 -2.42 5.10
N PHE A 96 0.02 -3.11 4.56
CA PHE A 96 1.13 -2.50 3.84
C PHE A 96 0.95 -2.74 2.34
N ASN A 97 0.83 -1.67 1.59
CA ASN A 97 0.78 -1.66 0.14
C ASN A 97 2.08 -1.06 -0.39
N THR A 98 2.51 -1.47 -1.58
CA THR A 98 3.64 -0.84 -2.24
C THR A 98 3.18 0.48 -2.86
N PHE A 99 4.02 1.52 -2.79
CA PHE A 99 3.78 2.74 -3.54
C PHE A 99 3.80 2.44 -5.04
N ILE A 100 2.79 2.90 -5.75
CA ILE A 100 2.67 2.76 -7.20
C ILE A 100 2.63 4.16 -7.81
N PRO A 101 3.62 4.54 -8.62
CA PRO A 101 3.61 5.82 -9.33
C PRO A 101 2.50 5.81 -10.38
N LYS A 102 1.47 6.62 -10.15
CA LYS A 102 0.31 6.69 -11.05
C LYS A 102 0.48 7.80 -12.08
N PRO A 103 0.10 7.58 -13.34
CA PRO A 103 0.02 8.62 -14.36
C PRO A 103 -0.80 9.83 -13.90
N HIS A 104 -0.44 11.00 -14.37
CA HIS A 104 -1.11 12.28 -14.08
C HIS A 104 -1.11 12.66 -12.59
N THR A 105 -0.11 12.19 -11.84
CA THR A 105 0.12 12.61 -10.46
C THR A 105 1.50 13.27 -10.31
N PRO A 106 1.74 14.08 -9.26
CA PRO A 106 3.06 14.68 -9.04
C PRO A 106 4.21 13.67 -8.92
N LEU A 107 3.90 12.41 -8.59
CA LEU A 107 4.87 11.32 -8.40
C LEU A 107 4.88 10.32 -9.57
N GLU A 108 4.31 10.66 -10.73
CA GLU A 108 4.22 9.76 -11.87
C GLU A 108 5.58 9.32 -12.43
N LYS A 109 6.60 10.19 -12.30
CA LYS A 109 7.96 9.95 -12.80
C LYS A 109 8.84 9.17 -11.82
N GLU A 110 8.34 8.90 -10.63
CA GLU A 110 9.08 8.12 -9.65
C GLU A 110 9.19 6.64 -10.07
N ARG A 111 10.26 5.99 -9.64
CA ARG A 111 10.43 4.56 -9.87
C ARG A 111 9.53 3.74 -8.94
N PHE A 112 9.10 2.60 -9.40
CA PHE A 112 8.54 1.58 -8.54
C PHE A 112 9.69 0.89 -7.77
N ILE A 113 9.42 0.45 -6.54
CA ILE A 113 10.41 -0.22 -5.69
C ILE A 113 10.86 -1.55 -6.31
N THR A 114 12.14 -1.91 -6.16
CA THR A 114 12.63 -3.24 -6.56
C THR A 114 12.11 -4.33 -5.61
N GLU A 115 12.12 -5.59 -6.05
CA GLU A 115 11.71 -6.70 -5.20
C GLU A 115 12.65 -6.88 -4.01
N GLU A 116 13.95 -6.68 -4.21
CA GLU A 116 14.97 -6.74 -3.16
C GLU A 116 14.70 -5.70 -2.06
N ASP A 117 14.48 -4.44 -2.45
CA ASP A 117 14.15 -3.36 -1.51
C ASP A 117 12.81 -3.61 -0.80
N PHE A 118 11.82 -4.16 -1.52
CA PHE A 118 10.54 -4.53 -0.92
C PHE A 118 10.71 -5.60 0.15
N GLU A 119 11.42 -6.69 -0.15
CA GLU A 119 11.64 -7.78 0.81
C GLU A 119 12.51 -7.34 2.00
N TYR A 120 13.50 -6.46 1.78
CA TYR A 120 14.27 -5.84 2.85
C TYR A 120 13.34 -5.07 3.82
N LYS A 121 12.55 -4.14 3.30
CA LYS A 121 11.62 -3.32 4.10
C LYS A 121 10.55 -4.18 4.79
N ARG A 122 10.03 -5.17 4.07
CA ARG A 122 9.09 -6.14 4.62
C ARG A 122 9.70 -6.92 5.78
N SER A 123 10.92 -7.40 5.65
CA SER A 123 11.61 -8.16 6.71
C SER A 123 11.80 -7.33 7.97
N LEU A 124 12.21 -6.06 7.83
CA LEU A 124 12.38 -5.11 8.93
C LEU A 124 11.05 -4.94 9.70
N ILE A 125 9.95 -4.71 9.00
CA ILE A 125 8.62 -4.55 9.62
C ILE A 125 8.16 -5.84 10.29
N VAL A 126 8.32 -7.00 9.63
CA VAL A 126 7.94 -8.32 10.16
C VAL A 126 8.69 -8.61 11.46
N ASP A 127 9.99 -8.40 11.48
CA ASP A 127 10.83 -8.70 12.66
C ASP A 127 10.40 -7.89 13.89
N ARG A 128 9.99 -6.65 13.70
CA ARG A 128 9.53 -5.77 14.78
C ARG A 128 8.10 -6.07 15.25
N LEU A 129 7.22 -6.49 14.33
CA LEU A 129 5.78 -6.65 14.63
C LEU A 129 5.34 -8.08 14.92
N LYS A 130 6.06 -9.12 14.46
CA LYS A 130 5.64 -10.55 14.58
C LYS A 130 5.32 -11.02 15.99
N LYS A 131 5.94 -10.42 17.03
CA LYS A 131 5.70 -10.78 18.46
C LYS A 131 4.72 -9.86 19.17
N LYS A 132 4.06 -8.91 18.47
CA LYS A 132 3.15 -7.95 19.11
C LYS A 132 1.72 -8.49 19.16
N ARG A 133 1.23 -8.85 20.35
CA ARG A 133 -0.04 -9.55 20.58
C ARG A 133 -1.27 -8.87 19.96
N TYR A 134 -1.32 -7.55 19.99
CA TYR A 134 -2.48 -6.77 19.52
C TYR A 134 -2.28 -6.15 18.13
N VAL A 135 -1.28 -6.63 17.40
CA VAL A 135 -0.98 -6.23 16.03
C VAL A 135 -1.19 -7.41 15.10
N LYS A 136 -2.07 -7.23 14.13
CA LYS A 136 -2.18 -8.10 12.96
C LYS A 136 -1.72 -7.28 11.75
N PHE A 137 -0.95 -7.87 10.87
CA PHE A 137 -0.49 -7.17 9.69
C PHE A 137 -0.46 -8.09 8.47
N HIS A 138 -0.53 -7.49 7.30
CA HIS A 138 -0.34 -8.17 6.03
C HIS A 138 0.25 -7.22 5.00
N PHE A 139 0.92 -7.80 4.03
CA PHE A 139 1.47 -7.09 2.88
C PHE A 139 0.67 -7.44 1.63
N HIS A 140 0.48 -6.45 0.78
CA HIS A 140 0.04 -6.72 -0.59
C HIS A 140 1.15 -7.47 -1.33
N LYS A 141 0.80 -8.40 -2.21
CA LYS A 141 1.80 -9.16 -2.98
C LYS A 141 2.57 -8.21 -3.90
N TYR A 142 3.90 -8.29 -3.88
CA TYR A 142 4.77 -7.49 -4.75
C TYR A 142 4.38 -7.62 -6.22
N GLY A 143 4.26 -8.83 -6.73
CA GLY A 143 3.89 -9.09 -8.13
C GLY A 143 2.56 -8.45 -8.54
N MET A 144 1.54 -8.37 -7.64
CA MET A 144 0.29 -7.66 -7.94
C MET A 144 0.52 -6.17 -8.10
N SER A 145 1.32 -5.57 -7.22
CA SER A 145 1.66 -4.14 -7.32
C SER A 145 2.54 -3.85 -8.54
N CYS A 146 3.45 -4.75 -8.87
CA CYS A 146 4.27 -4.70 -10.08
C CYS A 146 3.38 -4.74 -11.34
N THR A 147 2.43 -5.69 -11.38
CA THR A 147 1.44 -5.80 -12.47
C THR A 147 0.63 -4.52 -12.62
N GLU A 148 0.13 -3.97 -11.53
CA GLU A 148 -0.61 -2.69 -11.56
C GLU A 148 0.27 -1.54 -12.07
N THR A 149 1.57 -1.56 -11.75
CA THR A 149 2.51 -0.54 -12.21
C THR A 149 2.72 -0.60 -13.71
N PHE A 150 3.09 -1.74 -14.27
CA PHE A 150 3.35 -1.81 -15.71
C PHE A 150 2.07 -1.70 -16.55
N LEU A 151 0.93 -2.15 -16.05
CA LEU A 151 -0.36 -1.92 -16.73
C LEU A 151 -0.77 -0.45 -16.74
N GLY A 152 -0.47 0.28 -15.67
CA GLY A 152 -0.81 1.70 -15.54
C GLY A 152 0.15 2.64 -16.27
N ARG A 153 1.38 2.22 -16.51
CA ARG A 153 2.46 3.03 -17.12
C ARG A 153 2.83 2.59 -18.52
N GLY A 154 2.34 1.43 -18.95
CA GLY A 154 2.69 0.83 -20.22
C GLY A 154 2.09 1.54 -21.42
N ASP A 155 2.71 1.35 -22.57
CA ASP A 155 2.25 1.77 -23.88
C ASP A 155 1.43 0.64 -24.56
N GLU A 156 1.11 0.81 -25.85
CA GLU A 156 0.31 -0.15 -26.63
C GLU A 156 0.93 -1.54 -26.71
N ARG A 157 2.25 -1.69 -26.53
CA ARG A 157 2.94 -3.00 -26.53
C ARG A 157 2.50 -3.90 -25.37
N ILE A 158 2.02 -3.29 -24.27
CA ILE A 158 1.49 -4.06 -23.11
C ILE A 158 0.25 -4.88 -23.53
N ALA A 159 -0.47 -4.50 -24.58
CA ALA A 159 -1.61 -5.28 -25.06
C ALA A 159 -1.22 -6.70 -25.48
N SER A 160 -0.06 -6.88 -26.14
CA SER A 160 0.45 -8.22 -26.49
C SER A 160 0.85 -9.00 -25.24
N VAL A 161 1.48 -8.37 -24.25
CA VAL A 161 1.81 -9.02 -22.97
C VAL A 161 0.54 -9.51 -22.26
N ILE A 162 -0.51 -8.67 -22.18
CA ILE A 162 -1.80 -9.06 -21.61
C ILE A 162 -2.36 -10.29 -22.34
N TYR A 163 -2.31 -10.29 -23.65
CA TYR A 163 -2.79 -11.42 -24.45
C TYR A 163 -1.98 -12.70 -24.17
N ARG A 164 -0.64 -12.60 -24.07
CA ARG A 164 0.21 -13.74 -23.69
C ARG A 164 -0.07 -14.25 -22.28
N ALA A 165 -0.13 -13.36 -21.30
CA ALA A 165 -0.48 -13.76 -19.94
C ALA A 165 -1.87 -14.43 -19.88
N TRP A 166 -2.83 -13.94 -20.68
CA TRP A 166 -4.12 -14.58 -20.82
C TRP A 166 -4.01 -15.99 -21.43
N GLN A 167 -3.18 -16.21 -22.45
CA GLN A 167 -2.91 -17.54 -23.02
C GLN A 167 -2.27 -18.49 -22.00
N GLU A 168 -1.40 -17.97 -21.11
CA GLU A 168 -0.81 -18.69 -19.97
C GLU A 168 -1.82 -19.00 -18.85
N GLY A 169 -3.07 -18.57 -18.99
CA GLY A 169 -4.13 -18.83 -18.03
C GLY A 169 -4.28 -17.79 -16.93
N ALA A 170 -3.77 -16.56 -17.11
CA ALA A 170 -4.10 -15.44 -16.22
C ALA A 170 -5.60 -15.14 -16.31
N ARG A 171 -6.31 -15.35 -15.21
CA ARG A 171 -7.76 -15.19 -15.10
C ARG A 171 -8.12 -14.72 -13.71
N MET A 172 -8.99 -13.70 -13.63
CA MET A 172 -9.49 -13.18 -12.36
C MET A 172 -8.35 -12.78 -11.40
N GLU A 173 -7.33 -12.10 -11.92
CA GLU A 173 -6.09 -11.75 -11.23
C GLU A 173 -6.28 -10.79 -10.03
N ASN A 174 -7.46 -10.16 -9.89
CA ASN A 174 -7.83 -9.43 -8.67
C ASN A 174 -8.02 -10.34 -7.44
N TRP A 175 -8.17 -11.64 -7.66
CA TRP A 175 -8.32 -12.60 -6.58
C TRP A 175 -6.95 -13.12 -6.18
N LYS A 176 -6.51 -12.74 -4.98
CA LYS A 176 -5.19 -13.05 -4.45
C LYS A 176 -4.79 -14.52 -4.58
N GLU A 177 -5.76 -15.42 -4.49
CA GLU A 177 -5.60 -16.87 -4.59
C GLU A 177 -5.37 -17.35 -6.02
N ARG A 178 -5.78 -16.53 -7.00
CA ARG A 178 -5.66 -16.86 -8.43
C ARG A 178 -4.53 -16.13 -9.12
N PHE A 179 -4.00 -15.10 -8.46
CA PHE A 179 -2.91 -14.30 -9.00
C PHE A 179 -1.61 -15.09 -9.02
N ASP A 180 -1.02 -15.14 -10.20
CA ASP A 180 0.24 -15.83 -10.49
C ASP A 180 1.13 -14.92 -11.35
N PHE A 181 2.18 -14.36 -10.74
CA PHE A 181 3.05 -13.39 -11.39
C PHE A 181 3.87 -14.01 -12.52
N GLU A 182 4.27 -15.28 -12.42
CA GLU A 182 5.05 -15.99 -13.45
C GLU A 182 4.36 -15.99 -14.81
N LYS A 183 3.01 -15.94 -14.87
CA LYS A 183 2.28 -15.86 -16.15
C LYS A 183 2.53 -14.55 -16.87
N TRP A 184 2.70 -13.47 -16.10
CA TRP A 184 3.04 -12.16 -16.64
C TRP A 184 4.50 -12.10 -17.08
N GLU A 185 5.42 -12.68 -16.29
CA GLU A 185 6.84 -12.78 -16.64
C GLU A 185 7.01 -13.54 -17.96
N ARG A 186 6.35 -14.70 -18.11
CA ARG A 186 6.33 -15.44 -19.40
C ARG A 186 5.69 -14.64 -20.54
N GLY A 187 4.69 -13.81 -20.24
CA GLY A 187 4.09 -12.90 -21.22
C GLY A 187 5.09 -11.89 -21.77
N PHE A 188 5.86 -11.26 -20.89
CA PHE A 188 6.94 -10.34 -21.26
C PHE A 188 8.05 -11.03 -22.05
N GLU A 189 8.51 -12.20 -21.57
CA GLU A 189 9.54 -13.00 -22.23
C GLU A 189 9.16 -13.37 -23.68
N LYS A 190 7.92 -13.83 -23.91
CA LYS A 190 7.40 -14.18 -25.23
C LYS A 190 7.33 -13.01 -26.21
N GLU A 191 7.17 -11.80 -25.70
CA GLU A 191 7.17 -10.57 -26.51
C GLU A 191 8.56 -9.91 -26.61
N GLY A 192 9.61 -10.54 -26.00
CA GLY A 192 10.96 -10.00 -26.00
C GLY A 192 11.09 -8.68 -25.25
N MET A 193 10.27 -8.47 -24.22
CA MET A 193 10.19 -7.25 -23.42
C MET A 193 10.64 -7.51 -22.00
N GLU A 194 11.15 -6.49 -21.32
CA GLU A 194 11.55 -6.59 -19.92
C GLU A 194 10.63 -5.78 -19.01
N ILE A 195 10.16 -6.39 -17.91
CA ILE A 195 9.34 -5.72 -16.89
C ILE A 195 10.05 -4.48 -16.33
N LYS A 196 11.38 -4.55 -16.18
CA LYS A 196 12.22 -3.45 -15.65
C LYS A 196 12.05 -2.15 -16.42
N GLU A 197 11.88 -2.20 -17.73
CA GLU A 197 11.65 -1.02 -18.55
C GLU A 197 10.43 -0.22 -18.11
N TYR A 198 9.41 -0.88 -17.56
CA TYR A 198 8.14 -0.27 -17.16
C TYR A 198 8.09 0.13 -15.69
N ILE A 199 8.86 -0.52 -14.82
CA ILE A 199 8.84 -0.25 -13.38
C ILE A 199 9.97 0.67 -12.92
N GLU A 200 11.14 0.63 -13.57
CA GLU A 200 12.32 1.42 -13.19
C GLU A 200 12.46 2.72 -13.99
N SER A 201 11.90 2.81 -15.20
CA SER A 201 12.14 3.96 -16.07
C SER A 201 11.25 5.15 -15.75
N ASN A 202 11.89 6.31 -15.68
CA ASN A 202 11.24 7.62 -15.57
C ASN A 202 10.60 8.10 -16.90
N GLY A 203 10.67 7.33 -18.00
CA GLY A 203 10.64 7.86 -19.37
C GLY A 203 9.52 7.39 -20.28
N TYR A 204 8.57 6.57 -19.84
CA TYR A 204 7.52 6.07 -20.76
C TYR A 204 6.42 7.10 -21.08
N PHE A 205 6.23 8.11 -20.24
CA PHE A 205 5.18 9.12 -20.42
C PHE A 205 5.44 10.13 -21.56
N ASP A 206 6.70 10.31 -21.94
CA ASP A 206 7.06 11.22 -23.05
C ASP A 206 6.64 10.69 -24.44
N ARG A 207 6.11 9.46 -24.51
CA ARG A 207 5.66 8.84 -25.76
C ARG A 207 4.17 9.05 -26.06
N TRP A 208 3.40 9.55 -25.12
CA TRP A 208 1.97 9.83 -25.28
C TRP A 208 1.66 11.31 -25.54
N LEU A 209 2.68 12.17 -25.56
CA LEU A 209 2.62 13.58 -25.96
C LEU A 209 3.24 13.77 -27.33
#